data_621dea8328cf86a85018b5d8ae01c9fd
#
_entry.id   621dea8328cf86a85018b5d8ae01c9fd
#
_cell.length_a   1.000
_cell.length_b   1.000
_cell.length_c   1.000
_cell.angle_alpha   90.00
_cell.angle_beta   90.00
_cell.angle_gamma   90.00
#
_symmetry.space_group_name_H-M   'P 1'
#
loop_
_entity.id
_entity.type
_entity.pdbx_description
1 polymer ?
#
loop_
_entity_poly.entity_id
_entity_poly.type
_entity_poly.pdbx_seq_one_letter_code
_entity_poly.pdbx_strand_id
1 'polypeptide(L)'
;MRWFLKILGVAVFASTALAQEASDTPEKTEDSPYEQLQLLARTMQLIRQDYVDESKTGYTDLAHNALRGLLDQLDPHSQFMDAKNFKNMQEDTRSEFGGLGVVVTERGGVLTVLNPMEDTPGFRAGLLPGDQILKINGESTEQLNVNSAVEKLRGQAGESVTLTIKRPSTGEIKDHELVREIIKVPSV
;
A
#
# COMPACT_ATOMS: atom_id res chain seq x y z
N MET A 1 22.83 98.02 29.66
CA MET A 1 22.36 98.10 31.11
C MET A 1 21.93 96.71 31.48
N ARG A 2 22.70 96.09 32.36
CA ARG A 2 22.42 95.03 33.38
C ARG A 2 21.88 93.70 32.81
N TRP A 3 22.73 92.67 32.79
CA TRP A 3 23.12 91.77 33.87
C TRP A 3 21.97 90.74 34.16
N PHE A 4 22.18 89.48 33.90
CA PHE A 4 22.43 88.43 34.96
C PHE A 4 22.64 87.03 34.26
N LEU A 5 23.74 86.57 34.56
CA LEU A 5 24.26 85.22 34.62
C LEU A 5 23.30 84.25 35.35
N LYS A 6 23.00 83.09 34.75
CA LYS A 6 22.84 81.87 35.57
C LYS A 6 23.21 80.65 34.78
N ILE A 7 24.26 80.07 35.25
CA ILE A 7 24.75 78.73 34.98
C ILE A 7 23.72 77.73 35.53
N LEU A 8 23.31 76.70 34.80
CA LEU A 8 22.82 75.41 35.35
C LEU A 8 23.07 74.22 34.41
N GLY A 9 23.94 73.43 34.85
CA GLY A 9 24.10 72.02 34.85
C GLY A 9 23.62 71.21 33.66
N VAL A 10 24.60 70.81 32.87
CA VAL A 10 24.43 69.71 31.89
C VAL A 10 24.53 68.39 32.64
N ALA A 11 23.41 67.70 32.84
CA ALA A 11 23.40 66.32 33.25
C ALA A 11 23.34 65.44 31.94
N VAL A 12 24.49 64.93 31.57
CA VAL A 12 24.57 63.90 30.48
C VAL A 12 24.11 62.60 31.10
N PHE A 13 22.90 62.23 30.79
CA PHE A 13 22.46 60.84 30.98
C PHE A 13 22.93 60.02 29.77
N ALA A 14 24.06 59.34 29.94
CA ALA A 14 24.46 58.27 29.04
C ALA A 14 23.57 57.05 29.28
N SER A 15 22.51 56.95 28.52
CA SER A 15 21.73 55.71 28.43
C SER A 15 22.53 54.70 27.60
N THR A 16 23.27 53.84 28.26
CA THR A 16 23.78 52.60 27.65
C THR A 16 22.61 51.68 27.40
N ALA A 17 22.07 51.76 26.19
CA ALA A 17 21.20 50.69 25.66
C ALA A 17 22.09 49.46 25.46
N LEU A 18 22.05 48.54 26.42
CA LEU A 18 22.45 47.17 26.21
C LEU A 18 21.52 46.59 25.15
N ALA A 19 21.99 46.58 23.88
CA ALA A 19 21.42 45.73 22.87
C ALA A 19 21.68 44.30 23.33
N GLN A 20 20.66 43.70 23.88
CA GLN A 20 20.59 42.25 24.09
C GLN A 20 20.40 41.64 22.70
N GLU A 21 21.51 41.32 22.04
CA GLU A 21 21.51 40.43 20.93
C GLU A 21 20.92 39.09 21.44
N ALA A 22 19.64 38.88 21.19
CA ALA A 22 19.05 37.55 21.24
C ALA A 22 19.81 36.75 20.20
N SER A 23 20.81 36.03 20.62
CA SER A 23 21.41 34.96 19.84
C SER A 23 20.33 33.88 19.71
N ASP A 24 19.50 34.03 18.68
CA ASP A 24 18.63 32.98 18.17
C ASP A 24 19.53 31.99 17.45
N THR A 25 20.38 31.31 18.24
CA THR A 25 21.03 30.08 17.78
C THR A 25 19.89 29.08 17.77
N PRO A 26 19.49 28.55 16.60
CA PRO A 26 18.50 27.49 16.58
C PRO A 26 19.07 26.35 17.42
N GLU A 27 18.44 26.08 18.56
CA GLU A 27 18.71 24.93 19.39
C GLU A 27 18.62 23.73 18.48
N LYS A 28 19.77 23.12 18.17
CA LYS A 28 19.87 21.95 17.34
C LYS A 28 19.19 20.83 18.10
N THR A 29 17.88 20.71 17.94
CA THR A 29 17.12 19.61 18.50
C THR A 29 17.70 18.36 17.84
N GLU A 30 18.39 17.54 18.62
CA GLU A 30 19.04 16.28 18.18
C GLU A 30 18.04 15.29 17.54
N ASP A 31 16.74 15.61 17.56
CA ASP A 31 15.64 14.81 17.01
C ASP A 31 14.77 15.62 16.03
N SER A 32 15.40 16.22 15.04
CA SER A 32 14.68 16.90 13.96
C SER A 32 14.11 15.88 12.95
N PRO A 33 12.78 15.83 12.75
CA PRO A 33 12.18 14.93 11.78
C PRO A 33 12.70 15.17 10.35
N TYR A 34 13.08 16.40 10.02
CA TYR A 34 13.60 16.73 8.68
C TYR A 34 14.99 16.14 8.42
N GLU A 35 15.87 16.14 9.42
CA GLU A 35 17.20 15.54 9.30
C GLU A 35 17.08 14.01 9.11
N GLN A 36 16.17 13.38 9.84
CA GLN A 36 15.90 11.94 9.73
C GLN A 36 15.28 11.58 8.37
N LEU A 37 14.37 12.41 7.85
CA LEU A 37 13.83 12.23 6.50
C LEU A 37 14.88 12.38 5.41
N GLN A 38 15.82 13.32 5.55
CA GLN A 38 16.94 13.47 4.62
C GLN A 38 17.85 12.24 4.65
N LEU A 39 18.15 11.70 5.83
CA LEU A 39 18.94 10.48 5.97
C LEU A 39 18.24 9.30 5.27
N LEU A 40 16.94 9.12 5.50
CA LEU A 40 16.14 8.07 4.85
C LEU A 40 16.15 8.23 3.33
N ALA A 41 15.91 9.44 2.81
CA ALA A 41 15.90 9.71 1.38
C ALA A 41 17.26 9.41 0.74
N ARG A 42 18.37 9.83 1.39
CA ARG A 42 19.72 9.54 0.91
C ARG A 42 20.04 8.05 0.91
N THR A 43 19.62 7.33 1.96
CA THR A 43 19.77 5.87 2.05
C THR A 43 19.05 5.18 0.90
N MET A 44 17.80 5.54 0.61
CA MET A 44 17.05 4.99 -0.52
C MET A 44 17.72 5.29 -1.87
N GLN A 45 18.32 6.49 -2.05
CA GLN A 45 19.10 6.81 -3.24
C GLN A 45 20.33 5.91 -3.39
N LEU A 46 21.09 5.71 -2.34
CA LEU A 46 22.28 4.84 -2.34
C LEU A 46 21.90 3.39 -2.65
N ILE A 47 20.85 2.87 -2.03
CA ILE A 47 20.34 1.52 -2.33
C ILE A 47 20.00 1.41 -3.82
N ARG A 48 19.28 2.39 -4.37
CA ARG A 48 18.91 2.37 -5.80
C ARG A 48 20.10 2.45 -6.75
N GLN A 49 21.20 3.12 -6.36
CA GLN A 49 22.40 3.29 -7.18
C GLN A 49 23.32 2.07 -7.13
N ASP A 50 23.50 1.49 -5.95
CA ASP A 50 24.58 0.54 -5.68
C ASP A 50 24.10 -0.91 -5.47
N TYR A 51 22.76 -1.13 -5.33
CA TYR A 51 22.27 -2.48 -5.10
C TYR A 51 22.23 -3.30 -6.39
N VAL A 52 22.69 -4.56 -6.31
CA VAL A 52 22.89 -5.45 -7.44
C VAL A 52 21.61 -5.84 -8.19
N ASP A 53 20.47 -5.81 -7.51
CA ASP A 53 19.16 -6.20 -8.08
C ASP A 53 18.24 -4.98 -8.20
N GLU A 54 18.21 -4.36 -9.37
CA GLU A 54 17.41 -3.17 -9.64
C GLU A 54 15.90 -3.39 -9.45
N SER A 55 15.42 -4.63 -9.62
CA SER A 55 14.00 -4.94 -9.47
C SER A 55 13.47 -4.74 -8.05
N LYS A 56 14.36 -4.72 -7.05
CA LYS A 56 14.06 -4.54 -5.62
C LYS A 56 14.26 -3.12 -5.10
N THR A 57 14.70 -2.20 -5.98
CA THR A 57 15.11 -0.85 -5.59
C THR A 57 14.09 0.24 -5.93
N GLY A 58 12.85 -0.13 -6.23
CA GLY A 58 11.77 0.82 -6.46
C GLY A 58 11.56 1.73 -5.23
N TYR A 59 11.50 3.06 -5.43
CA TYR A 59 11.30 3.99 -4.29
C TYR A 59 10.02 3.71 -3.52
N THR A 60 8.95 3.30 -4.20
CA THR A 60 7.67 2.94 -3.55
C THR A 60 7.87 1.75 -2.63
N ASP A 61 8.54 0.70 -3.11
CA ASP A 61 8.78 -0.51 -2.33
C ASP A 61 9.71 -0.26 -1.14
N LEU A 62 10.77 0.52 -1.37
CA LEU A 62 11.69 0.93 -0.30
C LEU A 62 10.97 1.75 0.77
N ALA A 63 10.12 2.71 0.38
CA ALA A 63 9.34 3.51 1.31
C ALA A 63 8.32 2.67 2.08
N HIS A 64 7.58 1.78 1.40
CA HIS A 64 6.63 0.88 2.06
C HIS A 64 7.31 -0.07 3.05
N ASN A 65 8.49 -0.61 2.69
CA ASN A 65 9.27 -1.46 3.58
C ASN A 65 9.79 -0.70 4.80
N ALA A 66 10.23 0.55 4.62
CA ALA A 66 10.63 1.40 5.73
C ALA A 66 9.45 1.69 6.67
N LEU A 67 8.27 2.03 6.14
CA LEU A 67 7.06 2.25 6.94
C LEU A 67 6.62 1.00 7.70
N ARG A 68 6.69 -0.19 7.09
CA ARG A 68 6.44 -1.47 7.79
C ARG A 68 7.41 -1.65 8.95
N GLY A 69 8.73 -1.50 8.69
CA GLY A 69 9.74 -1.64 9.73
C GLY A 69 9.61 -0.65 10.88
N LEU A 70 9.18 0.58 10.61
CA LEU A 70 8.91 1.58 11.64
C LEU A 70 7.74 1.16 12.55
N LEU A 71 6.65 0.69 11.95
CA LEU A 71 5.45 0.32 12.71
C LEU A 71 5.60 -1.00 13.45
N ASP A 72 6.32 -1.98 12.87
CA ASP A 72 6.63 -3.26 13.51
C ASP A 72 7.42 -3.11 14.83
N GLN A 73 8.14 -1.98 14.98
CA GLN A 73 8.88 -1.68 16.21
C GLN A 73 8.02 -1.00 17.31
N LEU A 74 6.82 -0.53 16.98
CA LEU A 74 5.96 0.15 17.95
C LEU A 74 5.17 -0.86 18.79
N ASP A 75 4.35 -1.67 18.15
CA ASP A 75 3.52 -2.67 18.80
C ASP A 75 2.99 -3.71 17.79
N PRO A 76 2.51 -4.89 18.27
CA PRO A 76 2.01 -5.96 17.39
C PRO A 76 0.73 -5.64 16.62
N HIS A 77 0.05 -4.54 16.95
CA HIS A 77 -1.22 -4.15 16.35
C HIS A 77 -1.08 -3.01 15.33
N SER A 78 0.07 -2.33 15.34
CA SER A 78 0.39 -1.27 14.38
C SER A 78 0.96 -1.85 13.10
N GLN A 79 0.30 -1.56 11.97
CA GLN A 79 0.77 -2.04 10.67
C GLN A 79 0.56 -1.00 9.58
N PHE A 80 1.48 -0.98 8.62
CA PHE A 80 1.32 -0.21 7.39
C PHE A 80 0.52 -1.01 6.37
N MET A 81 -0.52 -0.39 5.84
CA MET A 81 -1.27 -0.90 4.70
C MET A 81 -1.13 0.05 3.53
N ASP A 82 -0.68 -0.44 2.40
CA ASP A 82 -0.81 0.30 1.15
C ASP A 82 -2.27 0.41 0.69
N ALA A 83 -2.54 1.24 -0.32
CA ALA A 83 -3.90 1.49 -0.78
C ALA A 83 -4.64 0.22 -1.21
N LYS A 84 -3.93 -0.76 -1.81
CA LYS A 84 -4.49 -2.04 -2.24
C LYS A 84 -4.89 -2.90 -1.04
N ASN A 85 -3.98 -3.07 -0.10
CA ASN A 85 -4.22 -3.87 1.10
C ASN A 85 -5.31 -3.26 1.99
N PHE A 86 -5.33 -1.92 2.10
CA PHE A 86 -6.40 -1.22 2.83
C PHE A 86 -7.77 -1.42 2.17
N LYS A 87 -7.85 -1.35 0.83
CA LYS A 87 -9.08 -1.63 0.10
C LYS A 87 -9.54 -3.07 0.32
N ASN A 88 -8.64 -4.05 0.21
CA ASN A 88 -8.94 -5.46 0.46
C ASN A 88 -9.49 -5.67 1.88
N MET A 89 -8.85 -5.06 2.89
CA MET A 89 -9.34 -5.12 4.28
C MET A 89 -10.74 -4.52 4.43
N GLN A 90 -11.02 -3.39 3.74
CA GLN A 90 -12.37 -2.81 3.75
C GLN A 90 -13.41 -3.74 3.10
N GLU A 91 -13.08 -4.37 1.98
CA GLU A 91 -13.93 -5.34 1.28
C GLU A 91 -14.19 -6.56 2.17
N ASP A 92 -13.15 -7.11 2.80
CA ASP A 92 -13.26 -8.24 3.71
C ASP A 92 -14.12 -7.89 4.95
N THR A 93 -13.98 -6.68 5.50
CA THR A 93 -14.77 -6.20 6.64
C THR A 93 -16.26 -6.02 6.26
N ARG A 94 -16.55 -5.63 5.01
CA ARG A 94 -17.91 -5.51 4.49
C ARG A 94 -18.51 -6.84 4.07
N SER A 95 -17.70 -7.91 4.06
CA SER A 95 -18.04 -9.22 3.49
C SER A 95 -18.52 -9.13 2.03
N GLU A 96 -18.01 -8.15 1.31
CA GLU A 96 -18.34 -7.90 -0.10
C GLU A 96 -17.04 -7.63 -0.89
N PHE A 97 -16.85 -8.31 -2.01
CA PHE A 97 -15.71 -8.07 -2.90
C PHE A 97 -16.10 -8.23 -4.37
N GLY A 98 -15.37 -7.54 -5.25
CA GLY A 98 -15.54 -7.70 -6.68
C GLY A 98 -14.84 -8.96 -7.19
N GLY A 99 -15.57 -9.83 -7.92
CA GLY A 99 -15.01 -11.07 -8.43
C GLY A 99 -16.00 -11.98 -9.11
N LEU A 100 -15.67 -13.27 -9.18
CA LEU A 100 -16.46 -14.29 -9.90
C LEU A 100 -17.27 -15.20 -8.97
N GLY A 101 -17.08 -15.11 -7.67
CA GLY A 101 -17.73 -15.99 -6.70
C GLY A 101 -17.27 -17.45 -6.79
N VAL A 102 -15.97 -17.67 -6.98
CA VAL A 102 -15.39 -19.01 -7.09
C VAL A 102 -14.34 -19.19 -6.02
N VAL A 103 -14.48 -20.23 -5.21
CA VAL A 103 -13.46 -20.65 -4.26
C VAL A 103 -12.46 -21.53 -5.02
N VAL A 104 -11.19 -21.19 -4.96
CA VAL A 104 -10.10 -21.91 -5.64
C VAL A 104 -9.07 -22.45 -4.65
N THR A 105 -8.41 -23.52 -5.05
CA THR A 105 -7.32 -24.14 -4.31
C THR A 105 -6.27 -24.66 -5.29
N GLU A 106 -5.11 -25.01 -4.77
CA GLU A 106 -4.09 -25.70 -5.56
C GLU A 106 -4.17 -27.21 -5.32
N ARG A 107 -4.24 -27.99 -6.38
CA ARG A 107 -4.18 -29.46 -6.33
C ARG A 107 -3.18 -29.97 -7.34
N GLY A 108 -2.10 -30.57 -6.85
CA GLY A 108 -1.05 -31.12 -7.72
C GLY A 108 -0.37 -30.07 -8.61
N GLY A 109 -0.16 -28.86 -8.10
CA GLY A 109 0.43 -27.75 -8.85
C GLY A 109 -0.51 -27.06 -9.84
N VAL A 110 -1.82 -27.39 -9.83
CA VAL A 110 -2.81 -26.80 -10.73
C VAL A 110 -3.89 -26.07 -9.96
N LEU A 111 -4.18 -24.85 -10.37
CA LEU A 111 -5.28 -24.05 -9.81
C LEU A 111 -6.61 -24.72 -10.11
N THR A 112 -7.36 -25.09 -9.09
CA THR A 112 -8.57 -25.89 -9.19
C THR A 112 -9.73 -25.22 -8.49
N VAL A 113 -10.91 -25.22 -9.11
CA VAL A 113 -12.16 -24.78 -8.51
C VAL A 113 -12.54 -25.76 -7.39
N LEU A 114 -12.64 -25.22 -6.16
CA LEU A 114 -13.12 -25.99 -5.02
C LEU A 114 -14.65 -25.95 -4.98
N ASN A 115 -15.22 -24.76 -5.10
CA ASN A 115 -16.67 -24.56 -5.11
C ASN A 115 -17.04 -23.21 -5.74
N PRO A 116 -17.94 -23.16 -6.75
CA PRO A 116 -18.57 -21.91 -7.16
C PRO A 116 -19.69 -21.57 -6.15
N MET A 117 -19.79 -20.30 -5.78
CA MET A 117 -20.83 -19.79 -4.88
C MET A 117 -22.15 -19.63 -5.68
N GLU A 118 -23.27 -19.98 -5.09
CA GLU A 118 -24.58 -19.82 -5.70
C GLU A 118 -24.85 -18.36 -6.12
N ASP A 119 -25.60 -18.17 -7.20
CA ASP A 119 -25.97 -16.88 -7.76
C ASP A 119 -24.83 -15.96 -8.19
N THR A 120 -23.62 -16.49 -8.38
CA THR A 120 -22.45 -15.73 -8.83
C THR A 120 -22.12 -15.95 -10.30
N PRO A 121 -21.29 -15.10 -10.92
CA PRO A 121 -20.87 -15.28 -12.32
C PRO A 121 -20.25 -16.64 -12.60
N GLY A 122 -19.40 -17.16 -11.70
CA GLY A 122 -18.79 -18.48 -11.86
C GLY A 122 -19.80 -19.62 -11.83
N PHE A 123 -20.78 -19.53 -10.95
CA PHE A 123 -21.87 -20.51 -10.87
C PHE A 123 -22.75 -20.47 -12.13
N ARG A 124 -23.16 -19.28 -12.57
CA ARG A 124 -23.99 -19.11 -13.80
C ARG A 124 -23.28 -19.55 -15.07
N ALA A 125 -21.95 -19.44 -15.11
CA ALA A 125 -21.15 -19.94 -16.22
C ALA A 125 -20.98 -21.46 -16.24
N GLY A 126 -21.52 -22.18 -15.24
CA GLY A 126 -21.45 -23.64 -15.16
C GLY A 126 -20.08 -24.17 -14.76
N LEU A 127 -19.29 -23.39 -14.01
CA LEU A 127 -18.08 -23.90 -13.37
C LEU A 127 -18.47 -24.93 -12.30
N LEU A 128 -17.71 -26.00 -12.21
CA LEU A 128 -17.99 -27.11 -11.31
C LEU A 128 -16.79 -27.36 -10.37
N PRO A 129 -17.05 -27.94 -9.19
CA PRO A 129 -15.98 -28.43 -8.33
C PRO A 129 -15.06 -29.40 -9.09
N GLY A 130 -13.76 -29.19 -9.00
CA GLY A 130 -12.74 -29.99 -9.70
C GLY A 130 -12.33 -29.44 -11.07
N ASP A 131 -12.99 -28.43 -11.62
CA ASP A 131 -12.55 -27.75 -12.83
C ASP A 131 -11.17 -27.11 -12.62
N GLN A 132 -10.27 -27.29 -13.57
CA GLN A 132 -8.91 -26.76 -13.53
C GLN A 132 -8.85 -25.45 -14.31
N ILE A 133 -8.32 -24.40 -13.69
CA ILE A 133 -8.11 -23.11 -14.34
C ILE A 133 -6.71 -23.11 -14.94
N LEU A 134 -6.59 -23.25 -16.24
CA LEU A 134 -5.31 -23.30 -16.94
C LEU A 134 -4.77 -21.92 -17.27
N LYS A 135 -5.67 -20.97 -17.60
CA LYS A 135 -5.29 -19.59 -17.94
C LYS A 135 -6.29 -18.59 -17.38
N ILE A 136 -5.80 -17.38 -17.07
CA ILE A 136 -6.59 -16.20 -16.72
C ILE A 136 -6.16 -15.09 -17.68
N ASN A 137 -7.07 -14.55 -18.48
CA ASN A 137 -6.80 -13.56 -19.54
C ASN A 137 -5.66 -13.97 -20.48
N GLY A 138 -5.57 -15.26 -20.81
CA GLY A 138 -4.52 -15.81 -21.67
C GLY A 138 -3.20 -16.13 -20.98
N GLU A 139 -2.97 -15.70 -19.75
CA GLU A 139 -1.77 -16.03 -18.97
C GLU A 139 -1.91 -17.37 -18.27
N SER A 140 -0.87 -18.22 -18.34
CA SER A 140 -0.83 -19.52 -17.66
C SER A 140 -0.88 -19.38 -16.13
N THR A 141 -1.60 -20.29 -15.49
CA THR A 141 -1.69 -20.37 -14.01
C THR A 141 -0.66 -21.32 -13.38
N GLU A 142 0.16 -22.04 -14.16
CA GLU A 142 1.07 -23.08 -13.67
C GLU A 142 2.13 -22.57 -12.67
N GLN A 143 2.53 -21.29 -12.78
CA GLN A 143 3.53 -20.67 -11.90
C GLN A 143 2.92 -19.69 -10.89
N LEU A 144 1.59 -19.60 -10.85
CA LEU A 144 0.90 -18.71 -9.93
C LEU A 144 0.59 -19.45 -8.63
N ASN A 145 0.99 -18.85 -7.50
CA ASN A 145 0.43 -19.27 -6.22
C ASN A 145 -1.05 -18.89 -6.10
N VAL A 146 -1.78 -19.53 -5.20
CA VAL A 146 -3.23 -19.33 -5.02
C VAL A 146 -3.58 -17.86 -4.78
N ASN A 147 -2.77 -17.15 -3.97
CA ASN A 147 -3.05 -15.74 -3.65
C ASN A 147 -2.95 -14.85 -4.90
N SER A 148 -1.91 -15.03 -5.71
CA SER A 148 -1.74 -14.29 -6.96
C SER A 148 -2.84 -14.61 -7.97
N ALA A 149 -3.30 -15.86 -8.01
CA ALA A 149 -4.43 -16.26 -8.85
C ALA A 149 -5.74 -15.61 -8.38
N VAL A 150 -6.02 -15.62 -7.07
CA VAL A 150 -7.18 -14.94 -6.47
C VAL A 150 -7.17 -13.45 -6.78
N GLU A 151 -6.01 -12.78 -6.70
CA GLU A 151 -5.88 -11.37 -7.09
C GLU A 151 -6.26 -11.11 -8.56
N LYS A 152 -5.89 -12.01 -9.48
CA LYS A 152 -6.26 -11.90 -10.90
C LYS A 152 -7.74 -12.22 -11.15
N LEU A 153 -8.35 -13.10 -10.36
CA LEU A 153 -9.78 -13.41 -10.43
C LEU A 153 -10.65 -12.30 -9.84
N ARG A 154 -10.17 -11.61 -8.78
CA ARG A 154 -10.79 -10.40 -8.24
C ARG A 154 -10.62 -9.22 -9.19
N GLY A 155 -11.42 -8.17 -9.02
CA GLY A 155 -11.35 -6.92 -9.77
C GLY A 155 -12.63 -6.12 -9.61
N GLN A 156 -12.75 -5.04 -10.38
CA GLN A 156 -13.93 -4.19 -10.29
C GLN A 156 -15.15 -4.88 -10.89
N ALA A 157 -16.32 -4.71 -10.24
CA ALA A 157 -17.56 -5.17 -10.79
C ALA A 157 -17.81 -4.51 -12.17
N GLY A 158 -18.25 -5.29 -13.15
CA GLY A 158 -18.43 -4.87 -14.53
C GLY A 158 -17.25 -5.13 -15.46
N GLU A 159 -16.06 -5.45 -14.94
CA GLU A 159 -14.92 -5.85 -15.77
C GLU A 159 -15.02 -7.31 -16.21
N SER A 160 -14.67 -7.59 -17.47
CA SER A 160 -14.60 -8.96 -18.01
C SER A 160 -13.30 -9.65 -17.63
N VAL A 161 -13.35 -10.97 -17.49
CA VAL A 161 -12.20 -11.85 -17.38
C VAL A 161 -12.43 -13.14 -18.15
N THR A 162 -11.44 -13.60 -18.89
CA THR A 162 -11.51 -14.86 -19.65
C THR A 162 -10.76 -15.94 -18.89
N LEU A 163 -11.43 -17.06 -18.61
CA LEU A 163 -10.85 -18.25 -17.98
C LEU A 163 -10.79 -19.40 -18.95
N THR A 164 -9.59 -19.96 -19.17
CA THR A 164 -9.45 -21.25 -19.87
C THR A 164 -9.58 -22.36 -18.83
N ILE A 165 -10.66 -23.11 -18.92
CA ILE A 165 -11.02 -24.16 -17.96
C ILE A 165 -10.84 -25.53 -18.63
N LYS A 166 -10.19 -26.45 -17.93
CA LYS A 166 -10.17 -27.89 -18.27
C LYS A 166 -11.03 -28.64 -17.28
N ARG A 167 -11.98 -29.40 -17.77
CA ARG A 167 -12.84 -30.29 -16.99
C ARG A 167 -12.28 -31.70 -16.95
N PRO A 168 -11.68 -32.17 -15.87
CA PRO A 168 -11.04 -33.49 -15.83
C PRO A 168 -12.01 -34.66 -16.11
N SER A 169 -13.28 -34.52 -15.73
CA SER A 169 -14.30 -35.56 -15.93
C SER A 169 -14.62 -35.84 -17.39
N THR A 170 -14.51 -34.85 -18.27
CA THR A 170 -14.78 -34.97 -19.72
C THR A 170 -13.56 -34.79 -20.58
N GLY A 171 -12.46 -34.23 -20.02
CA GLY A 171 -11.28 -33.83 -20.77
C GLY A 171 -11.46 -32.56 -21.58
N GLU A 172 -12.62 -31.93 -21.55
CA GLU A 172 -12.96 -30.73 -22.32
C GLU A 172 -12.15 -29.53 -21.84
N ILE A 173 -11.62 -28.73 -22.78
CA ILE A 173 -10.99 -27.43 -22.51
C ILE A 173 -11.83 -26.38 -23.21
N LYS A 174 -12.26 -25.35 -22.43
CA LYS A 174 -13.12 -24.29 -22.94
C LYS A 174 -12.78 -22.96 -22.32
N ASP A 175 -12.90 -21.91 -23.13
CA ASP A 175 -12.82 -20.54 -22.63
C ASP A 175 -14.19 -20.05 -22.15
N HIS A 176 -14.19 -19.45 -20.96
CA HIS A 176 -15.36 -18.81 -20.37
C HIS A 176 -15.05 -17.33 -20.18
N GLU A 177 -15.82 -16.49 -20.86
CA GLU A 177 -15.79 -15.06 -20.63
C GLU A 177 -16.83 -14.72 -19.54
N LEU A 178 -16.37 -14.12 -18.45
CA LEU A 178 -17.14 -13.84 -17.26
C LEU A 178 -17.03 -12.36 -16.91
N VAL A 179 -18.13 -11.77 -16.45
CA VAL A 179 -18.14 -10.39 -15.93
C VAL A 179 -18.12 -10.46 -14.42
N ARG A 180 -17.17 -9.71 -13.80
CA ARG A 180 -17.07 -9.63 -12.33
C ARG A 180 -18.28 -8.91 -11.76
N GLU A 181 -18.73 -9.37 -10.61
CA GLU A 181 -19.82 -8.76 -9.84
C GLU A 181 -19.41 -8.56 -8.39
N ILE A 182 -20.19 -7.79 -7.64
CA ILE A 182 -20.03 -7.73 -6.19
C ILE A 182 -20.54 -9.03 -5.59
N ILE A 183 -19.63 -9.77 -4.99
CA ILE A 183 -19.91 -11.03 -4.31
C ILE A 183 -20.12 -10.75 -2.83
N LYS A 184 -21.27 -11.17 -2.31
CA LYS A 184 -21.59 -11.08 -0.88
C LYS A 184 -21.31 -12.42 -0.22
N VAL A 185 -20.48 -12.41 0.82
CA VAL A 185 -20.22 -13.60 1.62
C VAL A 185 -21.12 -13.53 2.84
N PRO A 186 -22.10 -14.44 2.98
CA PRO A 186 -22.93 -14.44 4.17
C PRO A 186 -22.07 -14.71 5.39
N SER A 187 -22.09 -13.79 6.36
CA SER A 187 -21.52 -14.03 7.70
C SER A 187 -22.41 -15.05 8.42
N VAL A 188 -21.79 -16.11 8.86
CA VAL A 188 -22.42 -17.15 9.68
C VAL A 188 -22.55 -16.66 11.12
#